data_53f5763250052cf2ba3c08973e803c44
#
_entry.id   53f5763250052cf2ba3c08973e803c44
#
_cell.length_a   1.000
_cell.length_b   1.000
_cell.length_c   1.000
_cell.angle_alpha   90.00
_cell.angle_beta   90.00
_cell.angle_gamma   90.00
#
_symmetry.space_group_name_H-M   'P 1'
#
loop_
_entity.id
_entity.type
_entity.pdbx_description
1 polymer ?
#
loop_
_entity_poly.entity_id
_entity_poly.type
_entity_poly.pdbx_seq_one_letter_code
_entity_poly.pdbx_strand_id
1 'polypeptide(L)'
;MTFVQRGWVYHAGGKNFDGFANGALLEAKDGYTSVIEGGQFKPYITSTPSDIVAEARIAGKLGYPLHVYTSTAEGRDAFSHALNGVTGVAKQVIFAPKGRVTF
;
A
#
# COMPACT_ATOMS: atom_id res chain seq x y z
N MET A 1 8.20 16.26 -4.28
CA MET A 1 7.20 15.23 -3.95
C MET A 1 6.17 15.79 -2.98
N THR A 2 4.92 15.60 -3.28
CA THR A 2 3.83 16.10 -2.44
C THR A 2 3.34 14.99 -1.52
N PHE A 3 3.28 15.29 -0.24
CA PHE A 3 2.79 14.35 0.76
C PHE A 3 1.75 15.05 1.63
N VAL A 4 0.69 14.33 1.99
CA VAL A 4 -0.38 14.89 2.82
C VAL A 4 0.14 15.08 4.24
N GLN A 5 -0.16 16.23 4.85
CA GLN A 5 0.25 16.54 6.22
C GLN A 5 -0.27 15.49 7.20
N ARG A 6 0.43 15.35 8.31
CA ARG A 6 0.04 14.48 9.40
C ARG A 6 -1.39 14.78 9.85
N GLY A 7 -2.23 13.75 9.95
CA GLY A 7 -3.64 13.89 10.29
C GLY A 7 -4.54 14.16 9.10
N TRP A 8 -3.95 14.37 7.94
CA TRP A 8 -4.69 14.56 6.70
C TRP A 8 -4.46 13.36 5.80
N VAL A 9 -5.43 13.05 4.94
CA VAL A 9 -5.33 11.96 3.97
C VAL A 9 -5.77 12.44 2.61
N TYR A 10 -5.26 11.79 1.58
CA TYR A 10 -5.69 12.04 0.21
C TYR A 10 -6.91 11.16 -0.09
N HIS A 11 -8.06 11.79 -0.27
CA HIS A 11 -9.31 11.07 -0.52
C HIS A 11 -9.53 10.92 -2.03
N ALA A 12 -9.68 9.68 -2.49
CA ALA A 12 -9.90 9.40 -3.91
C ALA A 12 -10.75 8.14 -4.07
N GLY A 13 -11.75 8.22 -4.93
CA GLY A 13 -12.59 7.06 -5.25
C GLY A 13 -13.29 6.43 -4.06
N GLY A 14 -13.62 7.22 -3.03
CA GLY A 14 -14.25 6.70 -1.82
C GLY A 14 -13.30 6.08 -0.81
N LYS A 15 -11.99 6.14 -1.07
CA LYS A 15 -10.95 5.63 -0.16
C LYS A 15 -9.99 6.76 0.22
N ASN A 16 -9.41 6.63 1.42
CA ASN A 16 -8.38 7.54 1.91
C ASN A 16 -7.01 6.92 1.64
N PHE A 17 -6.12 7.72 1.04
CA PHE A 17 -4.73 7.33 0.78
C PHE A 17 -3.82 8.24 1.60
N ASP A 18 -2.62 7.76 1.91
CA ASP A 18 -1.68 8.52 2.73
C ASP A 18 -1.09 9.72 1.99
N GLY A 19 -1.10 9.69 0.67
CA GLY A 19 -0.60 10.82 -0.11
C GLY A 19 -0.78 10.61 -1.60
N PHE A 20 -0.34 11.62 -2.35
CA PHE A 20 -0.32 11.60 -3.80
C PHE A 20 0.90 12.38 -4.25
N ALA A 21 1.74 11.77 -5.05
CA ALA A 21 2.95 12.42 -5.54
C ALA A 21 3.37 11.83 -6.89
N ASN A 22 3.85 12.70 -7.78
CA ASN A 22 4.35 12.31 -9.10
C ASN A 22 3.33 11.47 -9.89
N GLY A 23 2.04 11.78 -9.72
CA GLY A 23 0.98 11.08 -10.41
C GLY A 23 0.62 9.72 -9.82
N ALA A 24 1.13 9.36 -8.65
CA ALA A 24 0.86 8.08 -8.00
C ALA A 24 0.17 8.27 -6.65
N LEU A 25 -0.76 7.37 -6.33
CA LEU A 25 -1.34 7.28 -4.99
C LEU A 25 -0.35 6.56 -4.08
N LEU A 26 -0.20 7.04 -2.85
CA LEU A 26 0.80 6.56 -1.90
C LEU A 26 0.12 5.94 -0.69
N GLU A 27 0.63 4.78 -0.26
CA GLU A 27 0.21 4.10 0.95
C GLU A 27 1.45 3.74 1.77
N ALA A 28 1.44 4.08 3.05
CA ALA A 28 2.49 3.69 3.98
C ALA A 28 1.95 2.61 4.92
N LYS A 29 2.63 1.48 4.98
CA LYS A 29 2.24 0.34 5.79
C LYS A 29 3.37 0.00 6.75
N ASP A 30 3.24 0.47 7.99
CA ASP A 30 4.26 0.31 9.02
C ASP A 30 3.93 -0.86 9.93
N GLY A 31 4.88 -1.77 10.12
CA GLY A 31 4.73 -2.94 10.98
C GLY A 31 4.12 -4.12 10.25
N TYR A 32 3.07 -4.69 10.81
CA TYR A 32 2.33 -5.85 10.28
C TYR A 32 3.06 -7.20 10.43
N THR A 33 4.26 -7.24 11.02
CA THR A 33 5.01 -8.51 11.14
C THR A 33 4.27 -9.57 11.96
N SER A 34 3.46 -9.14 12.94
CA SER A 34 2.70 -10.06 13.79
C SER A 34 1.60 -10.81 13.03
N VAL A 35 1.17 -10.29 11.87
CA VAL A 35 0.11 -10.92 11.06
C VAL A 35 0.66 -11.56 9.78
N ILE A 36 1.99 -11.61 9.65
CA ILE A 36 2.67 -12.15 8.47
C ILE A 36 3.50 -13.36 8.87
N GLU A 37 3.46 -14.39 8.03
CA GLU A 37 4.27 -15.60 8.21
C GLU A 37 4.66 -16.14 6.84
N GLY A 38 5.94 -16.43 6.66
CA GLY A 38 6.43 -16.97 5.39
C GLY A 38 6.24 -16.06 4.20
N GLY A 39 6.28 -14.75 4.40
CA GLY A 39 6.12 -13.78 3.31
C GLY A 39 4.67 -13.59 2.85
N GLN A 40 3.71 -14.06 3.65
CA GLN A 40 2.30 -13.96 3.34
C GLN A 40 1.52 -13.57 4.59
N PHE A 41 0.35 -12.96 4.42
CA PHE A 41 -0.54 -12.75 5.54
C PHE A 41 -1.03 -14.11 6.06
N LYS A 42 -1.13 -14.25 7.39
CA LYS A 42 -1.67 -15.46 7.99
C LYS A 42 -3.09 -15.72 7.47
N PRO A 43 -3.50 -17.00 7.30
CA PRO A 43 -4.78 -17.30 6.63
C PRO A 43 -6.01 -16.65 7.23
N TYR A 44 -6.01 -16.40 8.55
CA TYR A 44 -7.16 -15.79 9.21
C TYR A 44 -7.16 -14.26 9.12
N ILE A 45 -6.11 -13.66 8.56
CA ILE A 45 -6.04 -12.22 8.34
C ILE A 45 -6.60 -11.94 6.97
N THR A 46 -7.83 -11.43 6.92
CA THR A 46 -8.52 -11.16 5.66
C THR A 46 -8.71 -9.69 5.37
N SER A 47 -8.87 -8.87 6.42
CA SER A 47 -9.14 -7.43 6.22
C SER A 47 -7.97 -6.68 5.59
N THR A 48 -6.76 -6.90 6.06
CA THR A 48 -5.58 -6.17 5.55
C THR A 48 -5.32 -6.46 4.06
N PRO A 49 -5.22 -7.74 3.62
CA PRO A 49 -5.05 -7.99 2.19
C PRO A 49 -6.24 -7.52 1.36
N SER A 50 -7.46 -7.62 1.89
CA SER A 50 -8.65 -7.16 1.20
C SER A 50 -8.64 -5.65 1.00
N ASP A 51 -8.20 -4.90 2.01
CA ASP A 51 -8.13 -3.44 1.94
C ASP A 51 -7.11 -2.97 0.89
N ILE A 52 -5.93 -3.57 0.84
CA ILE A 52 -4.92 -3.16 -0.13
C ILE A 52 -5.35 -3.50 -1.56
N VAL A 53 -6.04 -4.61 -1.75
CA VAL A 53 -6.61 -4.97 -3.05
C VAL A 53 -7.66 -3.94 -3.48
N ALA A 54 -8.54 -3.54 -2.56
CA ALA A 54 -9.55 -2.51 -2.84
C ALA A 54 -8.91 -1.18 -3.22
N GLU A 55 -7.87 -0.77 -2.51
CA GLU A 55 -7.12 0.44 -2.82
C GLU A 55 -6.48 0.38 -4.21
N ALA A 56 -5.89 -0.76 -4.56
CA ALA A 56 -5.28 -0.94 -5.87
C ALA A 56 -6.32 -0.87 -6.99
N ARG A 57 -7.50 -1.46 -6.79
CA ARG A 57 -8.57 -1.41 -7.78
C ARG A 57 -9.09 0.01 -8.00
N ILE A 58 -9.19 0.79 -6.93
CA ILE A 58 -9.60 2.19 -7.02
C ILE A 58 -8.55 3.00 -7.77
N ALA A 59 -7.27 2.81 -7.47
CA ALA A 59 -6.19 3.47 -8.18
C ALA A 59 -6.27 3.16 -9.69
N GLY A 60 -6.50 1.90 -10.04
CA GLY A 60 -6.67 1.49 -11.42
C GLY A 60 -7.85 2.16 -12.11
N LYS A 61 -8.99 2.27 -11.44
CA LYS A 61 -10.17 2.96 -11.97
C LYS A 61 -9.90 4.44 -12.23
N LEU A 62 -9.12 5.06 -11.37
CA LEU A 62 -8.76 6.48 -11.50
C LEU A 62 -7.63 6.71 -12.47
N GLY A 63 -6.97 5.65 -12.94
CA GLY A 63 -5.85 5.75 -13.86
C GLY A 63 -4.53 6.13 -13.21
N TYR A 64 -4.40 5.92 -11.90
CA TYR A 64 -3.18 6.24 -11.16
C TYR A 64 -2.43 4.98 -10.73
N PRO A 65 -1.09 4.99 -10.78
CA PRO A 65 -0.30 3.95 -10.13
C PRO A 65 -0.48 4.00 -8.62
N LEU A 66 -0.30 2.85 -7.97
CA LEU A 66 -0.29 2.75 -6.51
C LEU A 66 1.11 2.37 -6.04
N HIS A 67 1.68 3.16 -5.14
CA HIS A 67 2.96 2.85 -4.51
C HIS A 67 2.73 2.58 -3.03
N VAL A 68 3.08 1.37 -2.59
CA VAL A 68 2.94 0.93 -1.21
C VAL A 68 4.34 0.89 -0.58
N TYR A 69 4.53 1.66 0.47
CA TYR A 69 5.80 1.70 1.20
C TYR A 69 5.64 0.88 2.47
N THR A 70 6.52 -0.10 2.67
CA THR A 70 6.49 -0.96 3.84
C THR A 70 7.74 -0.75 4.68
N SER A 71 7.61 -0.83 5.99
CA SER A 71 8.73 -0.63 6.90
C SER A 71 9.53 -1.90 7.15
N THR A 72 9.06 -3.05 6.69
CA THR A 72 9.73 -4.33 6.86
C THR A 72 9.80 -5.09 5.53
N ALA A 73 10.81 -5.96 5.40
CA ALA A 73 10.92 -6.82 4.23
C ALA A 73 9.76 -7.83 4.17
N GLU A 74 9.33 -8.33 5.31
CA GLU A 74 8.19 -9.25 5.40
C GLU A 74 6.91 -8.55 4.92
N GLY A 75 6.72 -7.28 5.29
CA GLY A 75 5.60 -6.47 4.83
C GLY A 75 5.63 -6.31 3.31
N ARG A 76 6.79 -6.00 2.75
CA ARG A 76 6.94 -5.91 1.29
C ARG A 76 6.49 -7.20 0.62
N ASP A 77 6.95 -8.34 1.11
CA ASP A 77 6.62 -9.63 0.51
C ASP A 77 5.13 -9.95 0.63
N ALA A 78 4.54 -9.71 1.80
CA ALA A 78 3.13 -10.01 2.04
C ALA A 78 2.20 -9.12 1.21
N PHE A 79 2.47 -7.82 1.16
CA PHE A 79 1.66 -6.90 0.35
C PHE A 79 1.84 -7.17 -1.15
N SER A 80 3.05 -7.52 -1.58
CA SER A 80 3.29 -7.93 -2.97
C SER A 80 2.49 -9.17 -3.32
N HIS A 81 2.47 -10.15 -2.42
CA HIS A 81 1.69 -11.38 -2.61
C HIS A 81 0.19 -11.07 -2.68
N ALA A 82 -0.31 -10.22 -1.79
CA ALA A 82 -1.73 -9.84 -1.80
C ALA A 82 -2.13 -9.14 -3.10
N LEU A 83 -1.25 -8.36 -3.70
CA LEU A 83 -1.52 -7.62 -4.93
C LEU A 83 -1.23 -8.41 -6.21
N ASN A 84 -0.68 -9.60 -6.10
CA ASN A 84 -0.20 -10.36 -7.25
C ASN A 84 -1.29 -10.66 -8.28
N GLY A 85 -2.52 -10.86 -7.87
CA GLY A 85 -3.64 -11.15 -8.76
C GLY A 85 -4.38 -9.92 -9.27
N VAL A 86 -4.00 -8.72 -8.85
CA VAL A 86 -4.69 -7.49 -9.27
C VAL A 86 -4.10 -7.00 -10.58
N THR A 87 -4.97 -6.83 -11.59
CA THR A 87 -4.57 -6.35 -12.92
C THR A 87 -5.21 -5.00 -13.21
N GLY A 88 -4.74 -4.33 -14.27
CA GLY A 88 -5.30 -3.05 -14.70
C GLY A 88 -4.81 -1.85 -13.91
N VAL A 89 -3.79 -2.03 -13.09
CA VAL A 89 -3.18 -0.94 -12.32
C VAL A 89 -1.67 -1.17 -12.21
N ALA A 90 -0.90 -0.12 -12.42
CA ALA A 90 0.53 -0.15 -12.14
C ALA A 90 0.71 -0.06 -10.63
N LYS A 91 1.44 -1.00 -10.05
CA LYS A 91 1.61 -1.07 -8.60
C LYS A 91 3.02 -1.46 -8.25
N GLN A 92 3.54 -0.85 -7.18
CA GLN A 92 4.85 -1.18 -6.63
C GLN A 92 4.73 -1.30 -5.12
N VAL A 93 5.40 -2.28 -4.55
CA VAL A 93 5.53 -2.42 -3.10
C VAL A 93 7.01 -2.25 -2.78
N ILE A 94 7.32 -1.25 -1.99
CA ILE A 94 8.68 -0.78 -1.78
C ILE A 94 9.05 -0.97 -0.31
N PHE A 95 10.18 -1.62 -0.06
CA PHE A 95 10.72 -1.70 1.28
C PHE A 95 11.48 -0.41 1.59
N ALA A 96 10.97 0.32 2.58
CA ALA A 96 11.59 1.54 3.07
C ALA A 96 11.63 1.45 4.58
N PRO A 97 12.78 1.18 5.19
CA PRO A 97 12.90 1.04 6.63
C PRO A 97 12.36 2.27 7.34
N LYS A 98 11.76 2.05 8.52
CA LYS A 98 11.16 3.11 9.31
C LYS A 98 12.16 4.24 9.54
N GLY A 99 11.69 5.48 9.34
CA GLY A 99 12.53 6.66 9.42
C GLY A 99 13.26 7.00 8.12
N ARG A 100 13.10 6.17 7.10
CA ARG A 100 13.75 6.37 5.79
C ARG A 100 12.77 6.73 4.69
N VAL A 101 11.48 6.69 4.97
CA VAL A 101 10.46 7.04 3.97
C VAL A 101 10.40 8.56 3.85
N THR A 102 10.62 9.04 2.64
CA THR A 102 10.53 10.47 2.32
C THR A 102 9.57 10.63 1.16
N PHE A 103 8.54 11.35 1.41
CA PHE A 103 7.51 11.59 0.41
C PHE A 103 7.66 12.94 -0.26
#